data_89aa73b3ed7cc4a00367d833cb42f4a1
#
_entry.id   89aa73b3ed7cc4a00367d833cb42f4a1
#
_cell.length_a   1.000
_cell.length_b   1.000
_cell.length_c   1.000
_cell.angle_alpha   90.00
_cell.angle_beta   90.00
_cell.angle_gamma   90.00
#
_symmetry.space_group_name_H-M   'P 1'
#
loop_
_entity.id
_entity.type
_entity.pdbx_description
1 polymer ?
#
loop_
_entity_poly.entity_id
_entity_poly.type
_entity_poly.pdbx_seq_one_letter_code
_entity_poly.pdbx_strand_id
1 'polypeptide(L)'
;MIISKIVLENFRQYKSKCLFCFSVDPQKNVTVITGDNTCGKTTLVQAFIWCLYGTSEFKDKIMLNAEVLDELKELTAGAIKECSVRVCLNHNGIEYEILRSEKYSYTPNGKIHIEPSFKMLRIEQGNASTVFSEDIGNTIEKILPEKLSSYFFFWGEKIEKLSERKELESAVKQFLGLDTINQSIKHLELAIKKMRRDLSSDSSDFEIQKYQKKIDDCNDEIKKFQNELDNINTN
;
A
#
# COMPACT_ATOMS: atom_id res chain seq x y z
N MET A 1 13.05 5.97 -5.33
CA MET A 1 11.99 5.69 -6.32
C MET A 1 11.70 6.95 -7.12
N ILE A 2 11.63 6.86 -8.44
CA ILE A 2 11.29 7.98 -9.35
C ILE A 2 10.21 7.48 -10.29
N ILE A 3 9.05 8.13 -10.31
CA ILE A 3 7.97 7.82 -11.25
C ILE A 3 8.23 8.60 -12.54
N SER A 4 8.27 7.92 -13.68
CA SER A 4 8.54 8.53 -14.98
C SER A 4 7.26 8.87 -15.76
N LYS A 5 6.25 8.02 -15.68
CA LYS A 5 4.98 8.25 -16.39
C LYS A 5 3.84 7.44 -15.77
N ILE A 6 2.62 7.93 -16.01
CA ILE A 6 1.39 7.19 -15.79
C ILE A 6 0.53 7.26 -17.06
N VAL A 7 -0.09 6.15 -17.40
CA VAL A 7 -1.04 6.04 -18.51
C VAL A 7 -2.38 5.56 -17.94
N LEU A 8 -3.43 6.31 -18.20
CA LEU A 8 -4.79 5.94 -17.85
C LEU A 8 -5.56 5.67 -19.15
N GLU A 9 -6.40 4.66 -19.16
CA GLU A 9 -7.28 4.35 -20.28
C GLU A 9 -8.66 4.00 -19.77
N ASN A 10 -9.67 4.75 -20.22
CA ASN A 10 -11.06 4.62 -19.80
C ASN A 10 -11.26 4.59 -18.27
N PHE A 11 -10.44 5.30 -17.53
CA PHE A 11 -10.43 5.29 -16.07
C PHE A 11 -11.14 6.53 -15.51
N ARG A 12 -12.29 6.34 -14.86
CA ARG A 12 -13.09 7.42 -14.22
C ARG A 12 -13.37 8.59 -15.20
N GLN A 13 -12.88 9.82 -14.92
CA GLN A 13 -13.03 10.98 -15.79
C GLN A 13 -12.19 10.90 -17.08
N TYR A 14 -11.19 10.03 -17.11
CA TYR A 14 -10.32 9.91 -18.26
C TYR A 14 -10.91 8.91 -19.28
N LYS A 15 -11.55 9.43 -20.33
CA LYS A 15 -11.99 8.64 -21.48
C LYS A 15 -10.82 8.47 -22.45
N SER A 16 -10.69 7.30 -23.06
CA SER A 16 -9.57 6.95 -23.94
C SER A 16 -8.22 6.97 -23.22
N LYS A 17 -7.14 6.94 -23.99
CA LYS A 17 -5.78 6.84 -23.47
C LYS A 17 -5.22 8.22 -23.15
N CYS A 18 -4.93 8.49 -21.89
CA CYS A 18 -4.29 9.69 -21.37
C CYS A 18 -2.91 9.37 -20.82
N LEU A 19 -1.88 10.09 -21.26
CA LEU A 19 -0.49 9.93 -20.83
C LEU A 19 -0.03 11.16 -20.06
N PHE A 20 0.52 10.94 -18.86
CA PHE A 20 1.23 11.97 -18.09
C PHE A 20 2.68 11.55 -17.90
N CYS A 21 3.61 12.41 -18.35
CA CYS A 21 5.04 12.21 -18.17
C CYS A 21 5.53 13.13 -17.04
N PHE A 22 6.41 12.60 -16.19
CA PHE A 22 6.98 13.32 -15.07
C PHE A 22 8.46 13.58 -15.31
N SER A 23 8.96 14.67 -14.77
CA SER A 23 10.37 14.97 -14.87
C SER A 23 11.19 13.97 -14.05
N VAL A 24 12.18 13.38 -14.69
CA VAL A 24 13.17 12.47 -14.09
C VAL A 24 14.55 13.12 -13.94
N ASP A 25 14.66 14.40 -14.30
CA ASP A 25 15.89 15.17 -14.18
C ASP A 25 16.23 15.41 -12.71
N PRO A 26 17.45 15.06 -12.22
CA PRO A 26 17.84 15.27 -10.83
C PRO A 26 17.81 16.73 -10.37
N GLN A 27 17.97 17.68 -11.28
CA GLN A 27 18.01 19.12 -10.96
C GLN A 27 16.65 19.81 -11.17
N LYS A 28 15.83 19.29 -12.08
CA LYS A 28 14.50 19.83 -12.43
C LYS A 28 13.43 18.77 -12.23
N ASN A 29 13.32 18.26 -11.00
CA ASN A 29 12.48 17.11 -10.65
C ASN A 29 11.04 17.45 -10.25
N VAL A 30 10.57 18.65 -10.56
CA VAL A 30 9.21 19.08 -10.26
C VAL A 30 8.38 19.11 -11.54
N THR A 31 7.24 18.43 -11.53
CA THR A 31 6.21 18.50 -12.59
C THR A 31 4.97 19.14 -12.01
N VAL A 32 4.49 20.21 -12.61
CA VAL A 32 3.26 20.90 -12.21
C VAL A 32 2.15 20.52 -13.15
N ILE A 33 1.04 20.00 -12.61
CA ILE A 33 -0.18 19.68 -13.36
C ILE A 33 -1.27 20.67 -12.96
N THR A 34 -1.71 21.47 -13.91
CA THR A 34 -2.78 22.45 -13.73
C THR A 34 -4.06 21.97 -14.43
N GLY A 35 -5.18 22.43 -13.95
CA GLY A 35 -6.50 22.14 -14.52
C GLY A 35 -7.62 22.69 -13.65
N ASP A 36 -8.78 22.89 -14.25
CA ASP A 36 -9.98 23.38 -13.54
C ASP A 36 -10.47 22.39 -12.47
N ASN A 37 -11.41 22.83 -11.66
CA ASN A 37 -12.07 21.92 -10.72
C ASN A 37 -12.82 20.84 -11.49
N THR A 38 -12.85 19.64 -10.96
CA THR A 38 -13.47 18.45 -11.57
C THR A 38 -12.75 17.82 -12.77
N CYS A 39 -11.66 18.42 -13.32
CA CYS A 39 -10.88 17.84 -14.42
C CYS A 39 -10.10 16.57 -14.08
N GLY A 40 -10.29 15.99 -12.89
CA GLY A 40 -9.69 14.71 -12.54
C GLY A 40 -8.34 14.76 -11.83
N LYS A 41 -7.88 15.94 -11.31
CA LYS A 41 -6.61 16.01 -10.55
C LYS A 41 -6.55 15.02 -9.39
N THR A 42 -7.59 14.97 -8.58
CA THR A 42 -7.70 13.98 -7.48
C THR A 42 -7.79 12.56 -8.00
N THR A 43 -8.47 12.35 -9.13
CA THR A 43 -8.55 11.04 -9.79
C THR A 43 -7.19 10.55 -10.25
N LEU A 44 -6.31 11.45 -10.71
CA LEU A 44 -4.94 11.09 -11.09
C LEU A 44 -4.15 10.57 -9.88
N VAL A 45 -4.25 11.21 -8.72
CA VAL A 45 -3.61 10.73 -7.49
C VAL A 45 -4.20 9.39 -7.06
N GLN A 46 -5.53 9.24 -7.11
CA GLN A 46 -6.20 7.98 -6.80
C GLN A 46 -5.84 6.85 -7.77
N ALA A 47 -5.54 7.18 -9.03
CA ALA A 47 -5.10 6.21 -10.03
C ALA A 47 -3.75 5.56 -9.67
N PHE A 48 -2.81 6.31 -9.05
CA PHE A 48 -1.58 5.72 -8.51
C PHE A 48 -1.89 4.71 -7.41
N ILE A 49 -2.71 5.10 -6.43
CA ILE A 49 -3.09 4.26 -5.30
C ILE A 49 -3.78 2.99 -5.79
N TRP A 50 -4.75 3.15 -6.70
CA TRP A 50 -5.46 2.02 -7.27
C TRP A 50 -4.53 1.10 -8.09
N CYS A 51 -3.64 1.65 -8.90
CA CYS A 51 -2.70 0.86 -9.69
C CYS A 51 -1.77 0.03 -8.79
N LEU A 52 -1.22 0.64 -7.75
CA LEU A 52 -0.24 -0.01 -6.87
C LEU A 52 -0.90 -1.01 -5.90
N TYR A 53 -1.97 -0.60 -5.22
CA TYR A 53 -2.53 -1.36 -4.09
C TYR A 53 -3.91 -1.96 -4.36
N GLY A 54 -4.58 -1.57 -5.45
CA GLY A 54 -5.95 -2.03 -5.74
C GLY A 54 -7.03 -1.37 -4.90
N THR A 55 -6.66 -0.40 -4.06
CA THR A 55 -7.56 0.36 -3.21
C THR A 55 -7.84 1.73 -3.79
N SER A 56 -9.00 2.32 -3.50
CA SER A 56 -9.33 3.70 -3.86
C SER A 56 -10.32 4.28 -2.86
N GLU A 57 -10.34 5.60 -2.72
CA GLU A 57 -11.31 6.31 -1.88
C GLU A 57 -12.58 6.71 -2.65
N PHE A 58 -12.75 6.23 -3.85
CA PHE A 58 -13.98 6.45 -4.60
C PHE A 58 -15.16 5.76 -3.90
N LYS A 59 -16.28 6.48 -3.78
CA LYS A 59 -17.53 5.94 -3.22
C LYS A 59 -18.08 4.79 -4.05
N ASP A 60 -17.90 4.90 -5.36
CA ASP A 60 -18.28 3.91 -6.34
C ASP A 60 -17.09 3.01 -6.67
N LYS A 61 -17.31 1.70 -6.69
CA LYS A 61 -16.28 0.70 -6.99
C LYS A 61 -16.04 0.47 -8.49
N ILE A 62 -16.81 1.14 -9.35
CA ILE A 62 -16.63 1.04 -10.81
C ILE A 62 -15.54 2.00 -11.23
N MET A 63 -14.43 1.46 -11.75
CA MET A 63 -13.30 2.27 -12.23
C MET A 63 -13.45 2.68 -13.70
N LEU A 64 -14.30 1.99 -14.46
CA LEU A 64 -14.57 2.30 -15.87
C LEU A 64 -15.18 3.70 -15.99
N ASN A 65 -14.78 4.43 -17.02
CA ASN A 65 -15.34 5.71 -17.38
C ASN A 65 -16.86 5.61 -17.62
N ALA A 66 -17.63 6.58 -17.10
CA ALA A 66 -19.08 6.51 -17.11
C ALA A 66 -19.67 6.46 -18.53
N GLU A 67 -19.13 7.24 -19.47
CA GLU A 67 -19.59 7.22 -20.86
C GLU A 67 -19.29 5.86 -21.53
N VAL A 68 -18.10 5.28 -21.26
CA VAL A 68 -17.73 3.95 -21.76
C VAL A 68 -18.60 2.85 -21.15
N LEU A 69 -19.00 3.02 -19.89
CA LEU A 69 -19.95 2.13 -19.23
C LEU A 69 -21.34 2.22 -19.85
N ASP A 70 -21.79 3.41 -20.20
CA ASP A 70 -23.08 3.62 -20.90
C ASP A 70 -23.02 3.05 -22.33
N GLU A 71 -21.93 3.26 -23.05
CA GLU A 71 -21.70 2.57 -24.35
C GLU A 71 -21.79 1.03 -24.19
N LEU A 72 -21.22 0.48 -23.11
CA LEU A 72 -21.29 -0.99 -22.85
C LEU A 72 -22.72 -1.48 -22.67
N LYS A 73 -23.62 -0.69 -22.07
CA LYS A 73 -25.04 -1.03 -21.88
C LYS A 73 -25.80 -1.16 -23.22
N GLU A 74 -25.39 -0.38 -24.20
CA GLU A 74 -26.02 -0.36 -25.53
C GLU A 74 -25.52 -1.50 -26.44
N LEU A 75 -24.41 -2.14 -26.07
CA LEU A 75 -23.82 -3.24 -26.83
C LEU A 75 -24.53 -4.57 -26.57
N THR A 76 -24.34 -5.50 -27.49
CA THR A 76 -24.88 -6.87 -27.37
C THR A 76 -24.30 -7.62 -26.18
N ALA A 77 -25.05 -8.58 -25.64
CA ALA A 77 -24.59 -9.44 -24.57
C ALA A 77 -23.24 -10.10 -24.91
N GLY A 78 -22.30 -10.04 -23.98
CA GLY A 78 -20.93 -10.54 -24.17
C GLY A 78 -19.91 -9.50 -24.63
N ALA A 79 -20.33 -8.25 -24.92
CA ALA A 79 -19.38 -7.16 -25.15
C ALA A 79 -18.55 -6.88 -23.88
N ILE A 80 -17.29 -6.53 -24.11
CA ILE A 80 -16.34 -6.25 -23.03
C ILE A 80 -15.75 -4.84 -23.27
N LYS A 81 -15.71 -4.06 -22.21
CA LYS A 81 -14.94 -2.80 -22.12
C LYS A 81 -13.91 -2.93 -21.01
N GLU A 82 -12.76 -2.28 -21.18
CA GLU A 82 -11.65 -2.34 -20.22
C GLU A 82 -11.26 -0.95 -19.79
N CYS A 83 -10.98 -0.79 -18.50
CA CYS A 83 -10.21 0.33 -18.01
C CYS A 83 -8.84 -0.15 -17.52
N SER A 84 -7.83 0.71 -17.65
CA SER A 84 -6.49 0.37 -17.19
C SER A 84 -5.74 1.59 -16.67
N VAL A 85 -4.84 1.34 -15.72
CA VAL A 85 -3.83 2.28 -15.25
C VAL A 85 -2.48 1.59 -15.29
N ARG A 86 -1.51 2.26 -15.92
CA ARG A 86 -0.13 1.80 -16.03
C ARG A 86 0.79 2.83 -15.42
N VAL A 87 1.62 2.41 -14.45
CA VAL A 87 2.64 3.25 -13.82
C VAL A 87 4.01 2.72 -14.20
N CYS A 88 4.88 3.62 -14.66
CA CYS A 88 6.28 3.32 -14.92
C CYS A 88 7.15 4.08 -13.91
N LEU A 89 8.04 3.37 -13.25
CA LEU A 89 8.94 3.92 -12.24
C LEU A 89 10.32 3.27 -12.28
N ASN A 90 11.31 4.00 -11.76
CA ASN A 90 12.65 3.48 -11.52
C ASN A 90 12.89 3.42 -10.00
N HIS A 91 13.40 2.29 -9.54
CA HIS A 91 13.82 2.09 -8.15
C HIS A 91 15.15 1.34 -8.11
N ASN A 92 16.19 1.98 -7.53
CA ASN A 92 17.54 1.43 -7.43
C ASN A 92 18.14 0.98 -8.78
N GLY A 93 17.89 1.75 -9.86
CA GLY A 93 18.41 1.46 -11.20
C GLY A 93 17.62 0.40 -11.98
N ILE A 94 16.56 -0.15 -11.40
CA ILE A 94 15.66 -1.10 -12.05
C ILE A 94 14.39 -0.36 -12.46
N GLU A 95 13.98 -0.53 -13.71
CA GLU A 95 12.71 0.00 -14.19
C GLU A 95 11.58 -1.02 -13.96
N TYR A 96 10.43 -0.51 -13.53
CA TYR A 96 9.23 -1.30 -13.34
C TYR A 96 8.08 -0.69 -14.13
N GLU A 97 7.34 -1.54 -14.82
CA GLU A 97 6.07 -1.20 -15.45
C GLU A 97 4.97 -2.00 -14.76
N ILE A 98 4.07 -1.31 -14.08
CA ILE A 98 2.99 -1.87 -13.28
C ILE A 98 1.69 -1.56 -14.01
N LEU A 99 0.91 -2.58 -14.36
CA LEU A 99 -0.36 -2.47 -15.06
C LEU A 99 -1.46 -3.12 -14.24
N ARG A 100 -2.45 -2.34 -13.86
CA ARG A 100 -3.72 -2.84 -13.32
C ARG A 100 -4.84 -2.51 -14.28
N SER A 101 -5.69 -3.49 -14.56
CA SER A 101 -6.85 -3.31 -15.42
C SER A 101 -8.06 -4.08 -14.89
N GLU A 102 -9.23 -3.65 -15.31
CA GLU A 102 -10.50 -4.31 -15.05
C GLU A 102 -11.31 -4.37 -16.34
N LYS A 103 -11.79 -5.58 -16.66
CA LYS A 103 -12.72 -5.80 -17.76
C LYS A 103 -14.14 -5.83 -17.25
N TYR A 104 -15.02 -5.16 -17.94
CA TYR A 104 -16.43 -4.99 -17.61
C TYR A 104 -17.28 -5.62 -18.70
N SER A 105 -18.24 -6.43 -18.28
CA SER A 105 -19.25 -7.01 -19.15
C SER A 105 -20.59 -7.08 -18.42
N TYR A 106 -21.69 -7.18 -19.18
CA TYR A 106 -23.00 -7.44 -18.59
C TYR A 106 -23.31 -8.93 -18.62
N THR A 107 -23.74 -9.47 -17.48
CA THR A 107 -24.30 -10.81 -17.40
C THR A 107 -25.68 -10.84 -18.07
N PRO A 108 -26.20 -12.01 -18.49
CA PRO A 108 -27.56 -12.14 -19.04
C PRO A 108 -28.67 -11.57 -18.15
N ASN A 109 -28.41 -11.47 -16.83
CA ASN A 109 -29.33 -10.89 -15.84
C ASN A 109 -29.16 -9.37 -15.67
N GLY A 110 -28.39 -8.70 -16.53
CA GLY A 110 -28.16 -7.26 -16.50
C GLY A 110 -27.23 -6.77 -15.37
N LYS A 111 -26.54 -7.67 -14.68
CA LYS A 111 -25.55 -7.30 -13.65
C LYS A 111 -24.17 -7.09 -14.28
N ILE A 112 -23.44 -6.11 -13.76
CA ILE A 112 -22.05 -5.87 -14.17
C ILE A 112 -21.17 -6.98 -13.59
N HIS A 113 -20.40 -7.62 -14.47
CA HIS A 113 -19.31 -8.52 -14.12
C HIS A 113 -17.99 -7.80 -14.30
N ILE A 114 -17.10 -7.91 -13.33
CA ILE A 114 -15.79 -7.25 -13.31
C ILE A 114 -14.71 -8.33 -13.21
N GLU A 115 -13.79 -8.34 -14.16
CA GLU A 115 -12.64 -9.24 -14.17
C GLU A 115 -11.34 -8.43 -13.98
N PRO A 116 -10.73 -8.47 -12.78
CA PRO A 116 -9.51 -7.73 -12.51
C PRO A 116 -8.28 -8.43 -13.09
N SER A 117 -7.29 -7.65 -13.50
CA SER A 117 -5.97 -8.15 -13.94
C SER A 117 -4.87 -7.26 -13.36
N PHE A 118 -3.79 -7.90 -12.90
CA PHE A 118 -2.64 -7.20 -12.33
C PHE A 118 -1.35 -7.81 -12.86
N LYS A 119 -0.50 -6.99 -13.49
CA LYS A 119 0.74 -7.42 -14.14
C LYS A 119 1.87 -6.47 -13.80
N MET A 120 3.08 -6.99 -13.72
CA MET A 120 4.29 -6.22 -13.48
C MET A 120 5.43 -6.74 -14.35
N LEU A 121 6.10 -5.83 -15.02
CA LEU A 121 7.37 -6.08 -15.71
C LEU A 121 8.50 -5.43 -14.92
N ARG A 122 9.58 -6.15 -14.79
CA ARG A 122 10.88 -5.67 -14.28
C ARG A 122 11.83 -5.60 -15.45
N ILE A 123 12.43 -4.43 -15.66
CA ILE A 123 13.37 -4.18 -16.75
C ILE A 123 14.70 -3.81 -16.13
N GLU A 124 15.71 -4.68 -16.34
CA GLU A 124 17.05 -4.51 -15.82
C GLU A 124 18.06 -4.66 -16.95
N GLN A 125 18.90 -3.64 -17.14
CA GLN A 125 19.90 -3.60 -18.22
C GLN A 125 19.29 -3.89 -19.61
N GLY A 126 18.08 -3.43 -19.87
CA GLY A 126 17.35 -3.65 -21.14
C GLY A 126 16.65 -5.01 -21.26
N ASN A 127 16.81 -5.91 -20.31
CA ASN A 127 16.11 -7.20 -20.28
C ASN A 127 14.82 -7.09 -19.49
N ALA A 128 13.68 -7.34 -20.16
CA ALA A 128 12.37 -7.35 -19.51
C ALA A 128 12.03 -8.75 -19.01
N SER A 129 11.60 -8.86 -17.76
CA SER A 129 11.09 -10.08 -17.14
C SER A 129 9.74 -9.81 -16.49
N THR A 130 8.83 -10.77 -16.57
CA THR A 130 7.54 -10.68 -15.89
C THR A 130 7.69 -11.10 -14.44
N VAL A 131 7.20 -10.30 -13.51
CA VAL A 131 7.11 -10.66 -12.10
C VAL A 131 5.89 -11.57 -11.91
N PHE A 132 6.05 -12.69 -11.20
CA PHE A 132 4.93 -13.58 -10.90
C PHE A 132 3.86 -12.86 -10.08
N SER A 133 2.60 -13.16 -10.35
CA SER A 133 1.45 -12.48 -9.71
C SER A 133 1.49 -12.53 -8.18
N GLU A 134 1.99 -13.62 -7.62
CA GLU A 134 2.16 -13.81 -6.16
C GLU A 134 3.21 -12.87 -5.55
N ASP A 135 4.20 -12.47 -6.33
CA ASP A 135 5.32 -11.62 -5.88
C ASP A 135 5.12 -10.13 -6.15
N ILE A 136 4.13 -9.76 -6.97
CA ILE A 136 3.91 -8.34 -7.32
C ILE A 136 3.66 -7.50 -6.07
N GLY A 137 2.75 -7.95 -5.20
CA GLY A 137 2.43 -7.25 -3.95
C GLY A 137 3.66 -7.07 -3.06
N ASN A 138 4.45 -8.13 -2.86
CA ASN A 138 5.68 -8.09 -2.08
C ASN A 138 6.74 -7.16 -2.70
N THR A 139 6.81 -7.10 -4.03
CA THR A 139 7.74 -6.22 -4.74
C THR A 139 7.33 -4.76 -4.57
N ILE A 140 6.05 -4.45 -4.71
CA ILE A 140 5.53 -3.09 -4.47
C ILE A 140 5.74 -2.67 -3.03
N GLU A 141 5.46 -3.56 -2.06
CA GLU A 141 5.66 -3.27 -0.64
C GLU A 141 7.12 -2.96 -0.30
N LYS A 142 8.09 -3.56 -1.00
CA LYS A 142 9.52 -3.21 -0.87
C LYS A 142 9.88 -1.87 -1.51
N ILE A 143 9.22 -1.47 -2.61
CA ILE A 143 9.46 -0.21 -3.31
C ILE A 143 8.81 0.96 -2.58
N LEU A 144 7.54 0.80 -2.24
CA LEU A 144 6.71 1.77 -1.53
C LEU A 144 5.66 1.04 -0.69
N PRO A 145 5.86 0.89 0.62
CA PRO A 145 4.88 0.29 1.52
C PRO A 145 3.52 1.00 1.47
N GLU A 146 2.41 0.23 1.43
CA GLU A 146 1.06 0.78 1.34
C GLU A 146 0.77 1.79 2.46
N LYS A 147 1.20 1.51 3.68
CA LYS A 147 1.02 2.39 4.84
C LYS A 147 1.72 3.74 4.69
N LEU A 148 2.77 3.81 3.87
CA LEU A 148 3.49 5.05 3.58
C LEU A 148 2.89 5.80 2.39
N SER A 149 2.00 5.18 1.62
CA SER A 149 1.43 5.75 0.39
C SER A 149 0.74 7.10 0.64
N SER A 150 0.09 7.27 1.79
CA SER A 150 -0.59 8.52 2.18
C SER A 150 0.36 9.71 2.35
N TYR A 151 1.66 9.49 2.55
CA TYR A 151 2.67 10.54 2.64
C TYR A 151 3.27 10.92 1.28
N PHE A 152 3.07 10.08 0.27
CA PHE A 152 3.54 10.31 -1.10
C PHE A 152 2.40 10.72 -2.03
N PHE A 153 1.22 10.15 -1.83
CA PHE A 153 0.02 10.42 -2.62
C PHE A 153 -1.03 11.10 -1.75
N PHE A 154 -1.01 12.42 -1.68
CA PHE A 154 -1.93 13.19 -0.89
C PHE A 154 -2.55 14.34 -1.71
N TRP A 155 -3.70 14.79 -1.31
CA TRP A 155 -4.40 15.94 -1.86
C TRP A 155 -4.80 16.90 -0.74
N GLY A 156 -5.16 18.14 -1.10
CA GLY A 156 -5.30 19.28 -0.18
C GLY A 156 -6.09 18.99 1.10
N GLU A 157 -7.18 18.22 1.02
CA GLU A 157 -8.01 17.85 2.17
C GLU A 157 -7.31 16.92 3.19
N LYS A 158 -6.24 16.22 2.77
CA LYS A 158 -5.46 15.35 3.65
C LYS A 158 -4.25 16.03 4.28
N ILE A 159 -3.82 17.20 3.78
CA ILE A 159 -2.65 17.89 4.31
C ILE A 159 -2.86 18.28 5.77
N GLU A 160 -4.07 18.69 6.14
CA GLU A 160 -4.41 19.07 7.53
C GLU A 160 -4.22 17.90 8.51
N LYS A 161 -4.57 16.67 8.10
CA LYS A 161 -4.43 15.47 8.92
C LYS A 161 -2.97 15.01 9.05
N LEU A 162 -2.14 15.24 8.02
CA LEU A 162 -0.71 14.90 8.05
C LEU A 162 0.11 15.77 9.01
N SER A 163 -0.43 16.90 9.45
CA SER A 163 0.23 17.79 10.41
C SER A 163 0.13 17.29 11.86
N GLU A 164 -0.64 16.27 12.15
CA GLU A 164 -0.72 15.68 13.49
C GLU A 164 0.58 14.94 13.82
N ARG A 165 1.28 15.45 14.85
CA ARG A 165 2.63 15.01 15.27
C ARG A 165 2.74 13.49 15.50
N LYS A 166 1.65 12.85 15.97
CA LYS A 166 1.60 11.40 16.26
C LYS A 166 1.64 10.56 14.97
N GLU A 167 0.96 11.01 13.92
CA GLU A 167 0.97 10.32 12.62
C GLU A 167 2.34 10.42 11.96
N LEU A 168 2.99 11.59 12.02
CA LEU A 168 4.32 11.80 11.48
C LEU A 168 5.37 10.93 12.19
N GLU A 169 5.30 10.82 13.53
CA GLU A 169 6.22 9.97 14.31
C GLU A 169 6.06 8.48 13.94
N SER A 170 4.82 8.01 13.81
CA SER A 170 4.52 6.65 13.37
C SER A 170 5.07 6.37 11.97
N ALA A 171 4.87 7.30 11.03
CA ALA A 171 5.39 7.20 9.67
C ALA A 171 6.91 7.13 9.62
N VAL A 172 7.59 7.98 10.39
CA VAL A 172 9.05 7.99 10.47
C VAL A 172 9.57 6.68 11.05
N LYS A 173 8.96 6.17 12.13
CA LYS A 173 9.32 4.86 12.71
C LYS A 173 9.18 3.73 11.69
N GLN A 174 8.11 3.76 10.91
CA GLN A 174 7.84 2.77 9.87
C GLN A 174 8.81 2.90 8.69
N PHE A 175 9.07 4.12 8.22
CA PHE A 175 10.04 4.40 7.15
C PHE A 175 11.45 3.92 7.52
N LEU A 176 11.85 4.06 8.78
CA LEU A 176 13.12 3.59 9.31
C LEU A 176 13.13 2.08 9.60
N GLY A 177 12.04 1.35 9.34
CA GLY A 177 11.94 -0.08 9.62
C GLY A 177 11.91 -0.43 11.10
N LEU A 178 11.74 0.57 11.98
CA LEU A 178 11.77 0.37 13.43
C LEU A 178 10.63 -0.52 13.92
N ASP A 179 9.50 -0.54 13.23
CA ASP A 179 8.38 -1.44 13.57
C ASP A 179 8.78 -2.91 13.42
N THR A 180 9.54 -3.25 12.37
CA THR A 180 10.05 -4.61 12.18
C THR A 180 11.02 -5.00 13.29
N ILE A 181 11.90 -4.07 13.70
CA ILE A 181 12.84 -4.27 14.80
C ILE A 181 12.07 -4.47 16.11
N ASN A 182 11.09 -3.61 16.40
CA ASN A 182 10.27 -3.71 17.60
C ASN A 182 9.45 -5.01 17.66
N GLN A 183 8.89 -5.45 16.53
CA GLN A 183 8.23 -6.75 16.43
C GLN A 183 9.20 -7.91 16.67
N SER A 184 10.42 -7.83 16.10
CA SER A 184 11.46 -8.84 16.30
C SER A 184 11.88 -8.93 17.76
N ILE A 185 12.03 -7.79 18.44
CA ILE A 185 12.31 -7.75 19.89
C ILE A 185 11.20 -8.44 20.67
N LYS A 186 9.93 -8.11 20.41
CA LYS A 186 8.78 -8.76 21.07
C LYS A 186 8.74 -10.27 20.84
N HIS A 187 9.02 -10.73 19.59
CA HIS A 187 9.08 -12.16 19.29
C HIS A 187 10.22 -12.86 20.03
N LEU A 188 11.39 -12.23 20.12
CA LEU A 188 12.51 -12.76 20.89
C LEU A 188 12.19 -12.84 22.39
N GLU A 189 11.55 -11.82 22.97
CA GLU A 189 11.10 -11.84 24.36
C GLU A 189 10.13 -13.00 24.63
N LEU A 190 9.16 -13.22 23.71
CA LEU A 190 8.23 -14.35 23.82
C LEU A 190 8.95 -15.71 23.70
N ALA A 191 9.92 -15.82 22.79
CA ALA A 191 10.72 -17.02 22.64
C ALA A 191 11.56 -17.31 23.91
N ILE A 192 12.19 -16.29 24.48
CA ILE A 192 12.93 -16.39 25.75
C ILE A 192 11.99 -16.82 26.89
N LYS A 193 10.79 -16.21 26.97
CA LYS A 193 9.79 -16.58 28.01
C LYS A 193 9.35 -18.05 27.84
N LYS A 194 9.17 -18.51 26.61
CA LYS A 194 8.84 -19.91 26.32
C LYS A 194 9.98 -20.85 26.72
N MET A 195 11.21 -20.58 26.26
CA MET A 195 12.39 -21.40 26.60
C MET A 195 12.63 -21.48 28.11
N ARG A 196 12.44 -20.37 28.85
CA ARG A 196 12.55 -20.38 30.33
C ARG A 196 11.50 -21.29 30.97
N ARG A 197 10.26 -21.28 30.46
CA ARG A 197 9.20 -22.19 30.97
C ARG A 197 9.54 -23.66 30.66
N ASP A 198 10.00 -23.94 29.45
CA ASP A 198 10.36 -25.30 29.07
C ASP A 198 11.52 -25.84 29.92
N LEU A 199 12.54 -25.00 30.17
CA LEU A 199 13.65 -25.34 31.10
C LEU A 199 13.19 -25.53 32.56
N SER A 200 12.21 -24.75 33.03
CA SER A 200 11.69 -24.89 34.38
C SER A 200 10.76 -26.09 34.55
N SER A 201 10.13 -26.56 33.44
CA SER A 201 9.28 -27.75 33.48
C SER A 201 10.10 -29.07 33.55
N ASP A 202 11.34 -29.04 33.01
CA ASP A 202 12.24 -30.19 33.03
C ASP A 202 13.04 -30.31 34.34
N SER A 203 13.04 -29.25 35.16
CA SER A 203 13.68 -29.29 36.47
C SER A 203 12.69 -29.78 37.53
N SER A 204 13.00 -30.88 38.17
CA SER A 204 12.25 -31.43 39.32
C SER A 204 12.32 -30.57 40.61
N ASP A 205 12.87 -29.37 40.54
CA ASP A 205 13.10 -28.52 41.68
C ASP A 205 11.95 -27.50 41.84
N PHE A 206 11.04 -27.82 42.75
CA PHE A 206 9.86 -27.01 43.06
C PHE A 206 10.20 -25.55 43.47
N GLU A 207 11.38 -25.33 44.03
CA GLU A 207 11.84 -24.00 44.43
C GLU A 207 12.16 -23.14 43.17
N ILE A 208 12.79 -23.71 42.17
CA ILE A 208 13.12 -23.01 40.91
C ILE A 208 11.83 -22.56 40.21
N GLN A 209 10.83 -23.44 40.11
CA GLN A 209 9.52 -23.10 39.52
C GLN A 209 8.82 -21.96 40.31
N LYS A 210 8.89 -21.96 41.63
CA LYS A 210 8.30 -20.92 42.47
C LYS A 210 8.97 -19.56 42.30
N TYR A 211 10.29 -19.51 42.17
CA TYR A 211 11.02 -18.26 41.94
C TYR A 211 10.82 -17.76 40.50
N GLN A 212 10.77 -18.66 39.55
CA GLN A 212 10.49 -18.29 38.15
C GLN A 212 9.12 -17.63 38.02
N LYS A 213 8.08 -18.19 38.65
CA LYS A 213 6.74 -17.60 38.70
C LYS A 213 6.75 -16.19 39.28
N LYS A 214 7.47 -15.99 40.41
CA LYS A 214 7.60 -14.65 41.03
C LYS A 214 8.29 -13.64 40.09
N ILE A 215 9.31 -14.08 39.37
CA ILE A 215 10.01 -13.22 38.37
C ILE A 215 9.07 -12.83 37.24
N ASP A 216 8.28 -13.78 36.75
CA ASP A 216 7.31 -13.52 35.68
C ASP A 216 6.22 -12.51 36.15
N ASP A 217 5.68 -12.69 37.36
CA ASP A 217 4.68 -11.81 37.99
C ASP A 217 5.25 -10.37 38.17
N CYS A 218 6.47 -10.23 38.68
CA CYS A 218 7.14 -8.92 38.82
C CYS A 218 7.40 -8.24 37.47
N ASN A 219 7.80 -9.00 36.44
CA ASN A 219 8.02 -8.45 35.09
C ASN A 219 6.72 -7.96 34.44
N ASP A 220 5.60 -8.66 34.69
CA ASP A 220 4.29 -8.25 34.18
C ASP A 220 3.80 -6.96 34.88
N GLU A 221 4.08 -6.80 36.21
CA GLU A 221 3.83 -5.55 36.94
C GLU A 221 4.71 -4.39 36.44
N ILE A 222 6.00 -4.61 36.19
CA ILE A 222 6.90 -3.60 35.63
C ILE A 222 6.39 -3.12 34.28
N LYS A 223 5.97 -4.02 33.40
CA LYS A 223 5.38 -3.64 32.08
C LYS A 223 4.11 -2.81 32.22
N LYS A 224 3.26 -3.15 33.20
CA LYS A 224 2.06 -2.40 33.50
C LYS A 224 2.37 -0.97 33.93
N PHE A 225 3.31 -0.78 34.83
CA PHE A 225 3.73 0.54 35.29
C PHE A 225 4.46 1.33 34.21
N GLN A 226 5.24 0.68 33.35
CA GLN A 226 5.85 1.34 32.19
C GLN A 226 4.79 1.88 31.22
N ASN A 227 3.75 1.10 30.91
CA ASN A 227 2.64 1.56 30.07
C ASN A 227 1.85 2.72 30.72
N GLU A 228 1.66 2.70 32.04
CA GLU A 228 1.02 3.79 32.78
C GLU A 228 1.88 5.07 32.74
N LEU A 229 3.19 4.94 32.90
CA LEU A 229 4.14 6.06 32.79
C LEU A 229 4.15 6.66 31.36
N ASP A 230 4.14 5.83 30.33
CA ASP A 230 4.08 6.28 28.95
C ASP A 230 2.77 7.02 28.65
N ASN A 231 1.65 6.57 29.23
CA ASN A 231 0.36 7.24 29.10
C ASN A 231 0.32 8.61 29.84
N ILE A 232 1.03 8.74 30.98
CA ILE A 232 1.14 10.02 31.70
C ILE A 232 2.03 11.00 30.95
N ASN A 233 3.12 10.53 30.35
CA ASN A 233 4.06 11.38 29.59
C ASN A 233 3.52 11.81 28.22
N THR A 234 2.40 11.23 27.74
CA THR A 234 1.76 11.55 26.46
C THR A 234 0.55 12.47 26.59
N ASN A 235 0.16 12.87 27.81
CA ASN A 235 -0.84 13.90 28.12
C ASN A 235 -0.18 15.21 28.53
#